data_270bb05d400eaeb4e9f01ef3426c2782
#
_entry.id   270bb05d400eaeb4e9f01ef3426c2782
#
_cell.length_a   1.000
_cell.length_b   1.000
_cell.length_c   1.000
_cell.angle_alpha   90.00
_cell.angle_beta   90.00
_cell.angle_gamma   90.00
#
_symmetry.space_group_name_H-M   'P 1'
#
loop_
_entity.id
_entity.type
_entity.pdbx_description
1 polymer ?
#
loop_
_entity_poly.entity_id
_entity_poly.type
_entity_poly.pdbx_seq_one_letter_code
_entity_poly.pdbx_strand_id
1 'polypeptide(L)'
;MHFLKILLVLILLIKLLPFCLIYSIMLIRYPGRSLLAGEKAADRILSFERRLFEKIWETGKRRKMKTVTIYTDGACSGNPGPGGWGAILMFGEHKKELSGGERKTTNNRMELTAVIKGLEALKEPCVVELYSDSKYVIDALEKGWAKGWKARGWIKSDKKPALNPDLWERLLALCDIHTVKLHWVKGHAENPYNNRCDQLAVGEWQKLK
;
A
#
# COMPACT_ATOMS: atom_id res chain seq x y z
N MET A 1 -7.31 3.79 4.71
CA MET A 1 -8.15 4.96 4.34
C MET A 1 -9.61 4.85 4.77
N HIS A 2 -10.29 3.71 4.64
CA HIS A 2 -11.68 3.55 5.13
C HIS A 2 -11.82 3.74 6.65
N PHE A 3 -10.90 3.20 7.43
CA PHE A 3 -10.93 3.29 8.90
C PHE A 3 -10.81 4.73 9.40
N LEU A 4 -9.95 5.54 8.79
CA LEU A 4 -9.78 6.95 9.15
C LEU A 4 -11.03 7.80 8.79
N LYS A 5 -11.72 7.46 7.70
CA LYS A 5 -12.98 8.10 7.30
C LYS A 5 -14.13 7.75 8.26
N ILE A 6 -14.22 6.48 8.66
CA ILE A 6 -15.22 6.03 9.65
C ILE A 6 -14.94 6.66 11.00
N LEU A 7 -13.68 6.74 11.42
CA LEU A 7 -13.27 7.38 12.66
C LEU A 7 -13.59 8.88 12.67
N LEU A 8 -13.36 9.60 11.55
CA LEU A 8 -13.71 11.02 11.41
C LEU A 8 -15.22 11.25 11.49
N VAL A 9 -16.01 10.40 10.83
CA VAL A 9 -17.48 10.46 10.89
C VAL A 9 -17.98 10.17 12.31
N LEU A 10 -17.40 9.19 13.00
CA LEU A 10 -17.72 8.90 14.40
C LEU A 10 -17.35 10.05 15.34
N ILE A 11 -16.19 10.69 15.15
CA ILE A 11 -15.77 11.86 15.93
C ILE A 11 -16.69 13.06 15.68
N LEU A 12 -17.15 13.28 14.44
CA LEU A 12 -18.13 14.31 14.11
C LEU A 12 -19.48 14.03 14.78
N LEU A 13 -19.97 12.78 14.71
CA LEU A 13 -21.23 12.37 15.35
C LEU A 13 -21.15 12.51 16.87
N ILE A 14 -20.05 12.14 17.51
CA ILE A 14 -19.83 12.28 18.96
C ILE A 14 -19.76 13.75 19.38
N LYS A 15 -19.23 14.64 18.55
CA LYS A 15 -19.22 16.09 18.83
C LYS A 15 -20.57 16.78 18.63
N LEU A 16 -21.42 16.24 17.74
CA LEU A 16 -22.78 16.77 17.49
C LEU A 16 -23.82 16.34 18.55
N LEU A 17 -23.66 15.15 19.15
CA LEU A 17 -24.55 14.64 20.20
C LEU A 17 -24.74 15.60 21.39
N PRO A 18 -23.69 16.21 21.98
CA PRO A 18 -23.88 17.14 23.09
C PRO A 18 -24.60 18.44 22.67
N PHE A 19 -24.43 18.90 21.41
CA PHE A 19 -25.08 20.11 20.90
C PHE A 19 -26.59 19.90 20.71
N CYS A 20 -27.00 18.75 20.14
CA CYS A 20 -28.42 18.39 20.05
C CYS A 20 -29.07 18.23 21.45
N LEU A 21 -28.32 17.65 22.39
CA LEU A 21 -28.81 17.47 23.77
C LEU A 21 -28.93 18.82 24.49
N ILE A 22 -27.96 19.71 24.38
CA ILE A 22 -27.96 21.06 24.96
C ILE A 22 -29.06 21.90 24.32
N TYR A 23 -29.30 21.79 23.02
CA TYR A 23 -30.36 22.49 22.30
C TYR A 23 -31.76 22.00 22.76
N SER A 24 -31.94 20.69 22.90
CA SER A 24 -33.17 20.10 23.42
C SER A 24 -33.43 20.51 24.88
N ILE A 25 -32.41 20.56 25.73
CA ILE A 25 -32.52 21.02 27.14
C ILE A 25 -32.82 22.51 27.21
N MET A 26 -32.26 23.35 26.33
CA MET A 26 -32.57 24.79 26.26
C MET A 26 -34.02 25.04 25.85
N LEU A 27 -34.57 24.28 24.91
CA LEU A 27 -35.99 24.37 24.50
C LEU A 27 -36.97 24.05 25.62
N ILE A 28 -36.61 23.07 26.46
CA ILE A 28 -37.46 22.66 27.61
C ILE A 28 -37.40 23.70 28.74
N ARG A 29 -36.28 24.39 28.95
CA ARG A 29 -36.03 25.21 30.13
C ARG A 29 -36.39 26.70 29.96
N TYR A 30 -36.56 27.19 28.71
CA TYR A 30 -36.88 28.60 28.42
C TYR A 30 -37.90 28.75 27.28
N PRO A 31 -39.16 28.42 27.52
CA PRO A 31 -40.21 28.65 26.54
C PRO A 31 -40.53 30.18 26.48
N GLY A 32 -39.99 30.91 25.53
CA GLY A 32 -40.32 32.31 25.33
C GLY A 32 -39.23 33.26 24.81
N ARG A 33 -38.00 32.83 24.56
CA ARG A 33 -37.00 33.67 23.91
C ARG A 33 -36.90 33.31 22.44
N SER A 34 -36.78 34.36 21.59
CA SER A 34 -36.84 34.27 20.13
C SER A 34 -35.96 33.13 19.58
N LEU A 35 -36.59 32.04 19.23
CA LEU A 35 -36.04 30.84 18.57
C LEU A 35 -35.32 31.17 17.27
N LEU A 36 -35.69 32.25 16.60
CA LEU A 36 -35.20 32.64 15.26
C LEU A 36 -33.67 32.93 15.17
N ALA A 37 -33.03 33.38 16.25
CA ALA A 37 -31.59 33.65 16.22
C ALA A 37 -30.75 32.37 16.38
N GLY A 38 -31.25 31.42 17.22
CA GLY A 38 -30.60 30.12 17.44
C GLY A 38 -30.74 29.20 16.23
N GLU A 39 -31.90 29.17 15.57
CA GLU A 39 -32.12 28.40 14.35
C GLU A 39 -31.22 28.86 13.19
N LYS A 40 -31.13 30.18 12.98
CA LYS A 40 -30.24 30.74 11.96
C LYS A 40 -28.74 30.46 12.20
N ALA A 41 -28.33 30.42 13.47
CA ALA A 41 -26.97 30.06 13.84
C ALA A 41 -26.70 28.55 13.61
N ALA A 42 -27.65 27.70 14.00
CA ALA A 42 -27.58 26.27 13.77
C ALA A 42 -27.51 25.90 12.27
N ASP A 43 -28.38 26.53 11.46
CA ASP A 43 -28.39 26.36 10.00
C ASP A 43 -27.07 26.80 9.34
N ARG A 44 -26.48 27.89 9.84
CA ARG A 44 -25.15 28.34 9.34
C ARG A 44 -24.05 27.34 9.66
N ILE A 45 -24.03 26.78 10.86
CA ILE A 45 -23.05 25.78 11.30
C ILE A 45 -23.23 24.51 10.47
N LEU A 46 -24.45 23.99 10.34
CA LEU A 46 -24.73 22.80 9.55
C LEU A 46 -24.39 22.97 8.07
N SER A 47 -24.67 24.17 7.51
CA SER A 47 -24.33 24.48 6.12
C SER A 47 -22.81 24.63 5.88
N PHE A 48 -22.07 25.11 6.89
CA PHE A 48 -20.60 25.17 6.84
C PHE A 48 -20.00 23.77 6.93
N GLU A 49 -20.46 22.93 7.87
CA GLU A 49 -19.99 21.57 8.03
C GLU A 49 -20.30 20.70 6.80
N ARG A 50 -21.48 20.85 6.20
CA ARG A 50 -21.85 20.20 4.96
C ARG A 50 -20.90 20.56 3.84
N ARG A 51 -20.60 21.86 3.64
CA ARG A 51 -19.66 22.35 2.63
C ARG A 51 -18.24 21.85 2.88
N LEU A 52 -17.81 21.83 4.14
CA LEU A 52 -16.49 21.29 4.51
C LEU A 52 -16.41 19.80 4.23
N PHE A 53 -17.45 19.04 4.58
CA PHE A 53 -17.56 17.61 4.28
C PHE A 53 -17.56 17.34 2.77
N GLU A 54 -18.36 18.08 2.00
CA GLU A 54 -18.39 17.97 0.53
C GLU A 54 -17.02 18.29 -0.08
N LYS A 55 -16.35 19.33 0.40
CA LYS A 55 -14.99 19.70 -0.04
C LYS A 55 -13.95 18.63 0.29
N ILE A 56 -14.01 18.06 1.50
CA ILE A 56 -13.13 16.94 1.91
C ILE A 56 -13.46 15.68 1.10
N TRP A 57 -14.74 15.40 0.86
CA TRP A 57 -15.19 14.28 0.06
C TRP A 57 -14.76 14.40 -1.41
N GLU A 58 -14.93 15.58 -2.01
CA GLU A 58 -14.52 15.86 -3.38
C GLU A 58 -12.99 15.82 -3.56
N THR A 59 -12.22 16.37 -2.60
CA THR A 59 -10.75 16.28 -2.64
C THR A 59 -10.27 14.84 -2.48
N GLY A 60 -10.98 14.02 -1.70
CA GLY A 60 -10.70 12.58 -1.58
C GLY A 60 -11.08 11.78 -2.85
N LYS A 61 -12.08 12.22 -3.60
CA LYS A 61 -12.60 11.54 -4.81
C LYS A 61 -11.84 11.94 -6.09
N ARG A 62 -11.23 13.13 -6.12
CA ARG A 62 -10.55 13.68 -7.33
C ARG A 62 -9.13 13.18 -7.54
N ARG A 63 -8.47 12.59 -6.56
CA ARG A 63 -7.13 12.03 -6.80
C ARG A 63 -7.25 10.65 -7.43
N LYS A 64 -7.43 10.63 -8.77
CA LYS A 64 -7.22 9.41 -9.56
C LYS A 64 -5.81 8.89 -9.22
N MET A 65 -5.74 7.74 -8.55
CA MET A 65 -4.45 7.14 -8.23
C MET A 65 -3.64 6.94 -9.51
N LYS A 66 -2.39 7.33 -9.48
CA LYS A 66 -1.47 7.11 -10.61
C LYS A 66 -1.27 5.62 -10.80
N THR A 67 -1.24 5.18 -12.05
CA THR A 67 -0.89 3.80 -12.39
C THR A 67 0.58 3.75 -12.75
N VAL A 68 1.32 2.91 -12.04
CA VAL A 68 2.76 2.69 -12.25
C VAL A 68 2.97 1.22 -12.59
N THR A 69 3.73 0.94 -13.64
CA THR A 69 4.17 -0.41 -13.98
C THR A 69 5.53 -0.67 -13.34
N ILE A 70 5.67 -1.82 -12.67
CA ILE A 70 6.92 -2.23 -12.01
C ILE A 70 7.29 -3.63 -12.51
N TYR A 71 8.51 -3.78 -13.00
CA TYR A 71 9.13 -5.07 -13.28
C TYR A 71 10.19 -5.34 -12.23
N THR A 72 10.32 -6.59 -11.78
CA THR A 72 11.26 -6.96 -10.72
C THR A 72 11.86 -8.34 -10.96
N ASP A 73 13.13 -8.47 -10.59
CA ASP A 73 13.84 -9.75 -10.58
C ASP A 73 14.91 -9.78 -9.48
N GLY A 74 15.24 -10.98 -9.03
CA GLY A 74 16.29 -11.23 -8.06
C GLY A 74 17.14 -12.42 -8.44
N ALA A 75 18.46 -12.30 -8.31
CA ALA A 75 19.43 -13.34 -8.64
C ALA A 75 20.39 -13.59 -7.48
N CYS A 76 20.87 -14.83 -7.34
CA CYS A 76 21.86 -15.19 -6.32
C CYS A 76 22.90 -16.15 -6.89
N SER A 77 24.19 -15.85 -6.66
CA SER A 77 25.29 -16.75 -7.03
C SER A 77 25.57 -17.74 -5.89
N GLY A 78 24.88 -18.87 -5.93
CA GLY A 78 24.78 -19.79 -4.81
C GLY A 78 23.54 -19.48 -3.95
N ASN A 79 23.18 -20.41 -3.04
CA ASN A 79 21.97 -20.28 -2.24
C ASN A 79 22.14 -20.94 -0.85
N PRO A 80 22.76 -20.24 0.15
CA PRO A 80 23.10 -18.80 0.19
C PRO A 80 24.39 -18.43 -0.54
N GLY A 81 24.50 -17.13 -0.93
CA GLY A 81 25.66 -16.54 -1.58
C GLY A 81 25.49 -15.05 -1.86
N PRO A 82 26.41 -14.41 -2.62
CA PRO A 82 26.19 -13.06 -3.10
C PRO A 82 24.96 -13.00 -3.99
N GLY A 83 24.07 -12.06 -3.72
CA GLY A 83 22.85 -11.86 -4.49
C GLY A 83 22.62 -10.41 -4.86
N GLY A 84 21.83 -10.20 -5.91
CA GLY A 84 21.42 -8.89 -6.37
C GLY A 84 19.93 -8.86 -6.71
N TRP A 85 19.39 -7.67 -6.79
CA TRP A 85 18.02 -7.40 -7.18
C TRP A 85 17.98 -6.26 -8.20
N GLY A 86 17.01 -6.31 -9.09
CA GLY A 86 16.71 -5.27 -10.06
C GLY A 86 15.23 -4.93 -10.08
N ALA A 87 14.91 -3.65 -10.25
CA ALA A 87 13.55 -3.18 -10.45
C ALA A 87 13.51 -2.05 -11.48
N ILE A 88 12.48 -2.06 -12.32
CA ILE A 88 12.20 -1.01 -13.32
C ILE A 88 10.81 -0.45 -13.04
N LEU A 89 10.73 0.86 -12.80
CA LEU A 89 9.49 1.58 -12.61
C LEU A 89 9.18 2.41 -13.85
N MET A 90 7.93 2.37 -14.30
CA MET A 90 7.47 3.10 -15.48
C MET A 90 6.19 3.88 -15.15
N PHE A 91 6.20 5.17 -15.48
CA PHE A 91 5.05 6.05 -15.35
C PHE A 91 4.99 6.99 -16.56
N GLY A 92 4.04 6.77 -17.47
CA GLY A 92 4.02 7.43 -18.77
C GLY A 92 5.32 7.15 -19.52
N GLU A 93 6.01 8.19 -19.95
CA GLU A 93 7.32 8.10 -20.62
C GLU A 93 8.52 8.01 -19.66
N HIS A 94 8.27 8.21 -18.35
CA HIS A 94 9.34 8.15 -17.36
C HIS A 94 9.67 6.72 -16.98
N LYS A 95 10.95 6.38 -17.08
CA LYS A 95 11.51 5.10 -16.67
C LYS A 95 12.59 5.31 -15.61
N LYS A 96 12.57 4.50 -14.56
CA LYS A 96 13.59 4.49 -13.51
C LYS A 96 14.03 3.07 -13.23
N GLU A 97 15.34 2.84 -13.30
CA GLU A 97 15.96 1.58 -12.91
C GLU A 97 16.54 1.69 -11.49
N LEU A 98 16.36 0.64 -10.72
CA LEU A 98 16.89 0.48 -9.37
C LEU A 98 17.57 -0.88 -9.29
N SER A 99 18.67 -0.95 -8.57
CA SER A 99 19.37 -2.20 -8.30
C SER A 99 20.14 -2.12 -7.00
N GLY A 100 20.55 -3.27 -6.49
CA GLY A 100 21.42 -3.40 -5.32
C GLY A 100 21.71 -4.85 -5.01
N GLY A 101 22.61 -5.10 -4.05
CA GLY A 101 23.04 -6.45 -3.76
C GLY A 101 23.37 -6.65 -2.28
N GLU A 102 23.45 -7.93 -1.89
CA GLU A 102 23.83 -8.39 -0.54
C GLU A 102 24.90 -9.49 -0.66
N ARG A 103 25.95 -9.43 0.19
CA ARG A 103 27.06 -10.40 0.15
C ARG A 103 26.67 -11.83 0.52
N LYS A 104 25.67 -11.98 1.39
CA LYS A 104 25.18 -13.28 1.85
C LYS A 104 23.66 -13.26 1.95
N THR A 105 23.02 -13.86 0.96
CA THR A 105 21.57 -13.87 0.80
C THR A 105 21.09 -15.14 0.09
N THR A 106 19.83 -15.18 -0.28
CA THR A 106 19.23 -16.27 -1.07
C THR A 106 18.43 -15.69 -2.24
N ASN A 107 18.20 -16.49 -3.28
CA ASN A 107 17.42 -16.06 -4.44
C ASN A 107 16.04 -15.48 -4.02
N ASN A 108 15.28 -16.21 -3.20
CA ASN A 108 13.98 -15.77 -2.74
C ASN A 108 14.02 -14.44 -1.96
N ARG A 109 15.11 -14.17 -1.22
CA ARG A 109 15.26 -12.87 -0.54
C ARG A 109 15.47 -11.76 -1.55
N MET A 110 16.26 -11.99 -2.60
CA MET A 110 16.49 -10.99 -3.64
C MET A 110 15.23 -10.69 -4.45
N GLU A 111 14.44 -11.72 -4.79
CA GLU A 111 13.14 -11.56 -5.44
C GLU A 111 12.18 -10.71 -4.58
N LEU A 112 12.05 -11.00 -3.28
CA LEU A 112 11.26 -10.20 -2.35
C LEU A 112 11.79 -8.77 -2.24
N THR A 113 13.11 -8.61 -2.13
CA THR A 113 13.76 -7.30 -1.99
C THR A 113 13.53 -6.44 -3.24
N ALA A 114 13.58 -7.03 -4.43
CA ALA A 114 13.28 -6.33 -5.68
C ALA A 114 11.88 -5.71 -5.67
N VAL A 115 10.87 -6.48 -5.28
CA VAL A 115 9.48 -5.99 -5.19
C VAL A 115 9.35 -4.91 -4.10
N ILE A 116 9.92 -5.14 -2.92
CA ILE A 116 9.90 -4.17 -1.82
C ILE A 116 10.53 -2.85 -2.26
N LYS A 117 11.73 -2.89 -2.87
CA LYS A 117 12.44 -1.68 -3.33
C LYS A 117 11.71 -0.94 -4.43
N GLY A 118 11.06 -1.67 -5.34
CA GLY A 118 10.18 -1.09 -6.34
C GLY A 118 9.00 -0.34 -5.73
N LEU A 119 8.30 -0.93 -4.77
CA LEU A 119 7.17 -0.30 -4.10
C LEU A 119 7.58 0.87 -3.19
N GLU A 120 8.70 0.76 -2.47
CA GLU A 120 9.25 1.84 -1.62
C GLU A 120 9.68 3.09 -2.39
N ALA A 121 9.99 2.95 -3.68
CA ALA A 121 10.36 4.08 -4.52
C ALA A 121 9.16 4.97 -4.89
N LEU A 122 7.93 4.52 -4.63
CA LEU A 122 6.71 5.28 -4.87
C LEU A 122 6.48 6.29 -3.75
N LYS A 123 6.27 7.56 -4.11
CA LYS A 123 6.12 8.68 -3.16
C LYS A 123 4.69 8.86 -2.63
N GLU A 124 3.71 8.22 -3.25
CA GLU A 124 2.28 8.34 -2.92
C GLU A 124 1.57 7.02 -3.21
N PRO A 125 0.38 6.75 -2.64
CA PRO A 125 -0.42 5.58 -3.00
C PRO A 125 -0.72 5.52 -4.49
N CYS A 126 -0.41 4.38 -5.13
CA CYS A 126 -0.56 4.14 -6.56
C CYS A 126 -1.34 2.85 -6.82
N VAL A 127 -1.92 2.76 -8.02
CA VAL A 127 -2.24 1.47 -8.64
C VAL A 127 -0.94 0.96 -9.26
N VAL A 128 -0.51 -0.23 -8.88
CA VAL A 128 0.75 -0.83 -9.35
C VAL A 128 0.44 -2.07 -10.17
N GLU A 129 0.86 -2.08 -11.44
CA GLU A 129 0.89 -3.27 -12.28
C GLU A 129 2.29 -3.91 -12.08
N LEU A 130 2.36 -4.93 -11.21
CA LEU A 130 3.62 -5.59 -10.82
C LEU A 130 3.87 -6.83 -11.66
N TYR A 131 4.98 -6.85 -12.38
CA TYR A 131 5.45 -7.96 -13.20
C TYR A 131 6.67 -8.62 -12.57
N SER A 132 6.62 -9.94 -12.37
CA SER A 132 7.75 -10.74 -11.86
C SER A 132 7.64 -12.17 -12.37
N ASP A 133 8.76 -12.82 -12.58
CA ASP A 133 8.84 -14.26 -12.89
C ASP A 133 8.95 -15.14 -11.65
N SER A 134 9.08 -14.53 -10.48
CA SER A 134 9.10 -15.22 -9.20
C SER A 134 7.73 -15.79 -8.82
N LYS A 135 7.52 -17.07 -9.07
CA LYS A 135 6.33 -17.77 -8.57
C LYS A 135 6.26 -17.76 -7.02
N TYR A 136 7.41 -17.72 -6.36
CA TYR A 136 7.45 -17.63 -4.90
C TYR A 136 6.76 -16.37 -4.38
N VAL A 137 6.99 -15.23 -5.03
CA VAL A 137 6.39 -13.94 -4.64
C VAL A 137 4.94 -13.84 -5.13
N ILE A 138 4.72 -14.08 -6.42
CA ILE A 138 3.40 -13.92 -7.06
C ILE A 138 2.36 -14.85 -6.41
N ASP A 139 2.64 -16.16 -6.32
CA ASP A 139 1.70 -17.13 -5.75
C ASP A 139 1.39 -16.84 -4.27
N ALA A 140 2.41 -16.46 -3.48
CA ALA A 140 2.19 -16.20 -2.05
C ALA A 140 1.33 -14.95 -1.80
N LEU A 141 1.38 -13.96 -2.67
CA LEU A 141 0.52 -12.78 -2.61
C LEU A 141 -0.87 -13.07 -3.19
N GLU A 142 -0.95 -13.64 -4.41
CA GLU A 142 -2.19 -13.87 -5.14
C GLU A 142 -3.10 -14.88 -4.43
N LYS A 143 -2.54 -16.00 -3.97
CA LYS A 143 -3.25 -17.03 -3.22
C LYS A 143 -3.45 -16.69 -1.74
N GLY A 144 -2.95 -15.52 -1.29
CA GLY A 144 -3.07 -15.05 0.09
C GLY A 144 -2.25 -15.84 1.11
N TRP A 145 -1.29 -16.64 0.66
CA TRP A 145 -0.47 -17.47 1.57
C TRP A 145 0.33 -16.61 2.55
N ALA A 146 0.95 -15.53 2.10
CA ALA A 146 1.74 -14.65 2.94
C ALA A 146 0.88 -14.02 4.07
N LYS A 147 -0.35 -13.57 3.77
CA LYS A 147 -1.31 -13.08 4.77
C LYS A 147 -1.70 -14.18 5.74
N GLY A 148 -1.94 -15.38 5.24
CA GLY A 148 -2.24 -16.55 6.07
C GLY A 148 -1.08 -16.94 6.99
N TRP A 149 0.17 -16.88 6.53
CA TRP A 149 1.34 -17.13 7.37
C TRP A 149 1.47 -16.07 8.48
N LYS A 150 1.33 -14.79 8.13
CA LYS A 150 1.34 -13.70 9.13
C LYS A 150 0.26 -13.89 10.20
N ALA A 151 -0.97 -14.23 9.81
CA ALA A 151 -2.08 -14.45 10.74
C ALA A 151 -1.84 -15.62 11.70
N ARG A 152 -1.01 -16.59 11.33
CA ARG A 152 -0.63 -17.75 12.15
C ARG A 152 0.76 -17.62 12.79
N GLY A 153 1.28 -16.41 12.97
CA GLY A 153 2.60 -16.16 13.57
C GLY A 153 3.74 -16.70 12.70
N TRP A 154 3.64 -16.56 11.39
CA TRP A 154 4.61 -17.01 10.38
C TRP A 154 4.75 -18.54 10.31
N ILE A 155 3.67 -19.26 10.55
CA ILE A 155 3.58 -20.72 10.41
C ILE A 155 2.78 -21.06 9.15
N LYS A 156 3.35 -21.97 8.32
CA LYS A 156 2.69 -22.50 7.13
C LYS A 156 1.63 -23.54 7.50
N SER A 157 0.80 -23.97 6.53
CA SER A 157 -0.22 -25.01 6.72
C SER A 157 0.35 -26.37 7.13
N ASP A 158 1.59 -26.68 6.70
CA ASP A 158 2.35 -27.87 7.08
C ASP A 158 3.04 -27.76 8.45
N LYS A 159 2.67 -26.75 9.26
CA LYS A 159 3.21 -26.44 10.58
C LYS A 159 4.70 -26.06 10.61
N LYS A 160 5.34 -25.89 9.46
CA LYS A 160 6.73 -25.40 9.38
C LYS A 160 6.78 -23.87 9.38
N PRO A 161 7.89 -23.26 9.88
CA PRO A 161 8.07 -21.83 9.78
C PRO A 161 8.04 -21.34 8.32
N ALA A 162 7.40 -20.21 8.07
CA ALA A 162 7.53 -19.53 6.81
C ALA A 162 8.94 -18.90 6.70
N LEU A 163 9.54 -18.99 5.52
CA LEU A 163 10.83 -18.36 5.27
C LEU A 163 10.66 -16.87 5.03
N ASN A 164 11.69 -16.09 5.40
CA ASN A 164 11.79 -14.63 5.17
C ASN A 164 10.61 -13.82 5.77
N PRO A 165 10.18 -14.07 7.02
CA PRO A 165 9.06 -13.36 7.62
C PRO A 165 9.29 -11.84 7.69
N ASP A 166 10.53 -11.39 7.88
CA ASP A 166 10.98 -10.00 7.88
C ASP A 166 10.65 -9.28 6.57
N LEU A 167 10.94 -9.89 5.43
CA LEU A 167 10.65 -9.32 4.12
C LEU A 167 9.16 -9.40 3.78
N TRP A 168 8.50 -10.50 4.13
CA TRP A 168 7.06 -10.64 3.94
C TRP A 168 6.26 -9.61 4.73
N GLU A 169 6.64 -9.34 5.96
CA GLU A 169 5.96 -8.33 6.78
C GLU A 169 6.03 -6.95 6.14
N ARG A 170 7.24 -6.57 5.68
CA ARG A 170 7.49 -5.32 4.97
C ARG A 170 6.72 -5.24 3.65
N LEU A 171 6.72 -6.30 2.85
CA LEU A 171 5.99 -6.35 1.58
C LEU A 171 4.48 -6.24 1.77
N LEU A 172 3.90 -6.94 2.73
CA LEU A 172 2.47 -6.87 3.03
C LEU A 172 2.06 -5.46 3.47
N ALA A 173 2.88 -4.77 4.28
CA ALA A 173 2.62 -3.38 4.67
C ALA A 173 2.60 -2.44 3.45
N LEU A 174 3.49 -2.65 2.47
CA LEU A 174 3.48 -1.88 1.22
C LEU A 174 2.26 -2.19 0.34
N CYS A 175 1.83 -3.45 0.30
CA CYS A 175 0.60 -3.84 -0.39
C CYS A 175 -0.67 -3.25 0.24
N ASP A 176 -0.63 -2.89 1.52
CA ASP A 176 -1.74 -2.18 2.19
C ASP A 176 -1.77 -0.67 1.82
N ILE A 177 -0.64 -0.11 1.43
CA ILE A 177 -0.51 1.30 0.97
C ILE A 177 -0.93 1.45 -0.49
N HIS A 178 -0.51 0.51 -1.36
CA HIS A 178 -0.73 0.54 -2.79
C HIS A 178 -1.80 -0.47 -3.21
N THR A 179 -2.47 -0.21 -4.35
CA THR A 179 -3.32 -1.22 -4.99
C THR A 179 -2.47 -2.02 -5.97
N VAL A 180 -1.93 -3.16 -5.52
CA VAL A 180 -1.02 -3.99 -6.33
C VAL A 180 -1.81 -5.04 -7.10
N LYS A 181 -1.65 -5.03 -8.42
CA LYS A 181 -2.11 -6.07 -9.34
C LYS A 181 -0.91 -6.88 -9.80
N LEU A 182 -1.02 -8.19 -9.70
CA LEU A 182 0.08 -9.12 -9.90
C LEU A 182 0.03 -9.73 -11.29
N HIS A 183 1.18 -9.78 -11.96
CA HIS A 183 1.34 -10.38 -13.28
C HIS A 183 2.57 -11.28 -13.27
N TRP A 184 2.33 -12.59 -13.32
CA TRP A 184 3.44 -13.51 -13.52
C TRP A 184 3.89 -13.47 -14.99
N VAL A 185 5.20 -13.37 -15.20
CA VAL A 185 5.84 -13.48 -16.52
C VAL A 185 6.78 -14.67 -16.54
N LYS A 186 6.98 -15.27 -17.69
CA LYS A 186 7.97 -16.33 -17.84
C LYS A 186 9.38 -15.73 -17.86
N GLY A 187 10.23 -16.18 -16.93
CA GLY A 187 11.65 -15.76 -16.89
C GLY A 187 12.41 -16.14 -18.16
N HIS A 188 13.39 -15.33 -18.51
CA HIS A 188 14.24 -15.49 -19.71
C HIS A 188 13.47 -15.67 -21.02
N ALA A 189 12.25 -15.13 -21.10
CA ALA A 189 11.40 -15.13 -22.28
C ALA A 189 11.47 -13.77 -23.02
N GLU A 190 10.45 -13.47 -23.82
CA GLU A 190 10.42 -12.30 -24.72
C GLU A 190 10.21 -10.94 -24.00
N ASN A 191 10.03 -10.92 -22.65
CA ASN A 191 9.79 -9.67 -21.93
C ASN A 191 11.10 -8.89 -21.70
N PRO A 192 11.35 -7.79 -22.45
CA PRO A 192 12.62 -7.07 -22.40
C PRO A 192 12.88 -6.39 -21.04
N TYR A 193 11.82 -6.02 -20.32
CA TYR A 193 11.95 -5.36 -19.02
C TYR A 193 12.29 -6.35 -17.92
N ASN A 194 11.71 -7.57 -17.93
CA ASN A 194 12.10 -8.62 -16.99
C ASN A 194 13.56 -9.04 -17.24
N ASN A 195 13.95 -9.26 -18.50
CA ASN A 195 15.34 -9.58 -18.86
C ASN A 195 16.31 -8.45 -18.41
N ARG A 196 15.88 -7.19 -18.48
CA ARG A 196 16.68 -6.08 -17.99
C ARG A 196 16.80 -6.09 -16.45
N CYS A 197 15.74 -6.46 -15.71
CA CYS A 197 15.81 -6.63 -14.25
C CYS A 197 16.80 -7.74 -13.87
N ASP A 198 16.79 -8.88 -14.58
CA ASP A 198 17.77 -9.96 -14.40
C ASP A 198 19.21 -9.45 -14.60
N GLN A 199 19.48 -8.72 -15.70
CA GLN A 199 20.80 -8.12 -15.95
C GLN A 199 21.24 -7.19 -14.80
N LEU A 200 20.33 -6.38 -14.27
CA LEU A 200 20.63 -5.51 -13.14
C LEU A 200 20.96 -6.33 -11.89
N ALA A 201 20.15 -7.36 -11.57
CA ALA A 201 20.36 -8.24 -10.43
C ALA A 201 21.69 -9.01 -10.53
N VAL A 202 21.98 -9.59 -11.70
CA VAL A 202 23.24 -10.28 -11.98
C VAL A 202 24.43 -9.33 -11.88
N GLY A 203 24.33 -8.14 -12.43
CA GLY A 203 25.38 -7.12 -12.35
C GLY A 203 25.71 -6.72 -10.90
N GLU A 204 24.71 -6.66 -10.01
CA GLU A 204 24.96 -6.32 -8.61
C GLU A 204 25.68 -7.42 -7.84
N TRP A 205 25.26 -8.69 -7.96
CA TRP A 205 25.95 -9.75 -7.22
C TRP A 205 27.38 -10.01 -7.77
N GLN A 206 27.63 -9.75 -9.05
CA GLN A 206 28.98 -9.85 -9.64
C GLN A 206 29.98 -8.88 -9.01
N LYS A 207 29.53 -7.68 -8.60
CA LYS A 207 30.36 -6.68 -7.90
C LYS A 207 30.73 -7.12 -6.47
N LEU A 208 30.06 -8.13 -5.94
CA LEU A 208 30.22 -8.61 -4.56
C LEU A 208 31.08 -9.89 -4.44
N LYS A 209 31.50 -10.44 -5.57
CA LYS A 209 32.51 -11.52 -5.63
C LYS A 209 33.88 -10.98 -5.32
#